data_eb1455220bae02665e66d826084deea1
#
_entry.id   eb1455220bae02665e66d826084deea1
#
_cell.length_a   1.000
_cell.length_b   1.000
_cell.length_c   1.000
_cell.angle_alpha   90.00
_cell.angle_beta   90.00
_cell.angle_gamma   90.00
#
_symmetry.space_group_name_H-M   'P 1'
#
loop_
_entity.id
_entity.type
_entity.pdbx_description
1 polymer ?
#
loop_
_entity_poly.entity_id
_entity_poly.type
_entity_poly.pdbx_seq_one_letter_code
_entity_poly.pdbx_strand_id
1 'polypeptide(L)'
;MATKVLAGELNLPIVTGAATSFSAATVVRLVNTDTAAHIVTIVETQGGSGVGSMTLPGGSVEQLVKTASHCVFADSALVRGTKVGFAN
;
A
#
# COMPACT_ATOMS: atom_id res chain seq x y z
N MET A 1 1.92 -18.07 11.51
CA MET A 1 2.39 -16.67 11.67
C MET A 1 1.19 -15.74 11.57
N ALA A 2 1.06 -14.83 12.50
CA ALA A 2 -0.08 -13.94 12.54
C ALA A 2 0.34 -12.52 12.16
N THR A 3 -0.59 -11.75 11.60
CA THR A 3 -0.37 -10.35 11.27
C THR A 3 -0.44 -9.50 12.53
N LYS A 4 0.55 -8.65 12.70
CA LYS A 4 0.59 -7.66 13.80
C LYS A 4 0.41 -6.27 13.18
N VAL A 5 -0.61 -5.55 13.63
CA VAL A 5 -0.87 -4.18 13.17
C VAL A 5 0.07 -3.23 13.90
N LEU A 6 0.80 -2.41 13.16
CA LEU A 6 1.83 -1.51 13.69
C LEU A 6 1.47 -0.04 13.56
N ALA A 7 0.39 0.30 12.86
CA ALA A 7 -0.05 1.68 12.67
C ALA A 7 -1.53 1.71 12.34
N GLY A 8 -2.14 2.90 12.35
CA GLY A 8 -3.52 3.07 11.92
C GLY A 8 -3.67 2.85 10.42
N GLU A 9 -4.79 2.27 10.01
CA GLU A 9 -5.10 2.12 8.59
C GLU A 9 -5.47 3.47 7.98
N LEU A 10 -5.01 3.72 6.75
CA LEU A 10 -5.31 4.95 6.03
C LEU A 10 -5.71 4.67 4.59
N ASN A 11 -6.46 5.61 3.99
CA ASN A 11 -6.76 5.57 2.57
C ASN A 11 -5.48 5.89 1.80
N LEU A 12 -5.21 5.13 0.72
CA LEU A 12 -4.04 5.40 -0.10
C LEU A 12 -4.18 6.75 -0.80
N PRO A 13 -3.08 7.51 -0.92
CA PRO A 13 -3.05 8.69 -1.79
C PRO A 13 -3.24 8.27 -3.25
N ILE A 14 -3.75 9.18 -4.07
CA ILE A 14 -4.12 8.87 -5.46
C ILE A 14 -3.18 9.49 -6.48
N VAL A 15 -2.13 10.16 -6.03
CA VAL A 15 -1.13 10.78 -6.92
C VAL A 15 0.27 10.43 -6.43
N THR A 16 1.20 10.30 -7.37
CA THR A 16 2.59 9.94 -7.04
C THR A 16 3.26 10.95 -6.12
N GLY A 17 2.94 12.24 -6.25
CA GLY A 17 3.52 13.29 -5.42
C GLY A 17 3.08 13.24 -3.95
N ALA A 18 2.05 12.47 -3.62
CA ALA A 18 1.57 12.26 -2.26
C ALA A 18 1.80 10.84 -1.76
N ALA A 19 2.47 9.99 -2.53
CA ALA A 19 2.70 8.58 -2.19
C ALA A 19 3.32 8.47 -0.79
N THR A 20 2.94 7.42 -0.05
CA THR A 20 3.34 7.25 1.34
C THR A 20 4.26 6.03 1.53
N SER A 21 5.27 6.18 2.38
CA SER A 21 6.12 5.06 2.79
C SER A 21 5.48 4.20 3.88
N PHE A 22 4.32 4.58 4.40
CA PHE A 22 3.68 3.93 5.55
C PHE A 22 4.64 3.90 6.76
N SER A 23 5.23 5.03 7.09
CA SER A 23 6.22 5.14 8.18
C SER A 23 7.37 4.16 8.00
N ALA A 24 7.94 4.14 6.79
CA ALA A 24 9.06 3.28 6.40
C ALA A 24 8.75 1.78 6.60
N ALA A 25 7.52 1.37 6.35
CA ALA A 25 7.11 -0.02 6.46
C ALA A 25 7.82 -0.89 5.43
N THR A 26 8.15 -2.12 5.80
CA THR A 26 8.64 -3.15 4.89
C THR A 26 7.54 -4.11 4.47
N VAL A 27 6.44 -4.16 5.22
CA VAL A 27 5.22 -4.90 4.86
C VAL A 27 4.02 -4.02 5.10
N VAL A 28 3.16 -3.92 4.09
CA VAL A 28 1.90 -3.17 4.15
C VAL A 28 0.76 -4.11 3.79
N ARG A 29 -0.27 -4.16 4.62
CA ARG A 29 -1.50 -4.86 4.28
C ARG A 29 -2.40 -3.90 3.52
N LEU A 30 -2.76 -4.28 2.30
CA LEU A 30 -3.63 -3.49 1.44
C LEU A 30 -4.99 -4.17 1.33
N VAL A 31 -6.05 -3.37 1.29
CA VAL A 31 -7.40 -3.87 1.01
C VAL A 31 -8.08 -2.92 0.04
N ASN A 32 -8.66 -3.49 -1.02
CA ASN A 32 -9.49 -2.72 -1.95
C ASN A 32 -10.94 -2.80 -1.45
N THR A 33 -11.44 -1.70 -0.91
CA THR A 33 -12.80 -1.66 -0.37
C THR A 33 -13.87 -1.35 -1.43
N ASP A 34 -13.46 -1.14 -2.69
CA ASP A 34 -14.37 -0.94 -3.81
C ASP A 34 -14.78 -2.30 -4.39
N THR A 35 -15.82 -2.31 -5.21
CA THR A 35 -16.22 -3.46 -6.00
C THR A 35 -15.44 -3.55 -7.32
N ALA A 36 -14.88 -2.45 -7.79
CA ALA A 36 -14.04 -2.40 -8.98
C ALA A 36 -12.58 -2.64 -8.62
N ALA A 37 -11.82 -3.19 -9.58
CA ALA A 37 -10.37 -3.34 -9.43
C ALA A 37 -9.67 -1.99 -9.48
N HIS A 38 -8.58 -1.85 -8.73
CA HIS A 38 -7.74 -0.64 -8.73
C HIS A 38 -6.28 -1.01 -8.85
N ILE A 39 -5.47 -0.07 -9.36
CA ILE A 39 -4.04 -0.27 -9.54
C ILE A 39 -3.30 0.38 -8.39
N VAL A 40 -2.43 -0.40 -7.75
CA VAL A 40 -1.50 0.08 -6.71
C VAL A 40 -0.12 0.21 -7.33
N THR A 41 0.52 1.35 -7.15
CA THR A 41 1.83 1.64 -7.70
C THR A 41 2.83 1.94 -6.59
N ILE A 42 4.05 1.40 -6.75
CA ILE A 42 5.17 1.65 -5.85
C ILE A 42 6.18 2.49 -6.58
N VAL A 43 6.67 3.54 -5.91
CA VAL A 43 7.71 4.44 -6.43
C VAL A 43 8.86 4.51 -5.43
N GLU A 44 10.05 4.90 -5.90
CA GLU A 44 11.23 4.96 -5.05
C GLU A 44 11.12 6.02 -3.96
N THR A 45 10.51 7.17 -4.30
CA THR A 45 10.24 8.27 -3.38
C THR A 45 8.96 8.96 -3.84
N GLN A 46 8.44 9.89 -3.03
CA GLN A 46 7.31 10.70 -3.47
C GLN A 46 7.63 11.42 -4.79
N GLY A 47 6.79 11.22 -5.80
CA GLY A 47 7.00 11.81 -7.13
C GLY A 47 8.17 11.22 -7.91
N GLY A 48 8.80 10.18 -7.40
CA GLY A 48 9.98 9.57 -7.99
C GLY A 48 9.67 8.49 -9.03
N SER A 49 10.72 7.79 -9.43
CA SER A 49 10.64 6.73 -10.45
C SER A 49 9.82 5.54 -9.98
N GLY A 50 9.08 4.93 -10.90
CA GLY A 50 8.28 3.74 -10.61
C GLY A 50 9.14 2.52 -10.35
N VAL A 51 8.76 1.76 -9.33
CA VAL A 51 9.34 0.44 -9.04
C VAL A 51 8.49 -0.64 -9.68
N GLY A 52 7.17 -0.53 -9.56
CA GLY A 52 6.22 -1.48 -10.12
C GLY A 52 4.79 -1.16 -9.75
N SER A 53 3.88 -1.90 -10.35
CA SER A 53 2.45 -1.76 -10.06
C SER A 53 1.78 -3.12 -10.12
N MET A 54 0.62 -3.21 -9.46
CA MET A 54 -0.20 -4.41 -9.49
C MET A 54 -1.67 -4.03 -9.45
N THR A 55 -2.50 -4.89 -10.03
CA THR A 55 -3.96 -4.75 -9.95
C THR A 55 -4.45 -5.43 -8.68
N LEU A 56 -5.25 -4.71 -7.91
CA LEU A 56 -5.89 -5.22 -6.71
C LEU A 56 -7.38 -5.38 -6.98
N PRO A 57 -7.87 -6.60 -7.18
CA PRO A 57 -9.29 -6.82 -7.48
C PRO A 57 -10.21 -6.30 -6.38
N GLY A 58 -11.46 -5.99 -6.73
CA GLY A 58 -12.44 -5.51 -5.76
C GLY A 58 -12.62 -6.46 -4.61
N GLY A 59 -12.60 -5.94 -3.39
CA GLY A 59 -12.75 -6.72 -2.16
C GLY A 59 -11.54 -7.55 -1.76
N SER A 60 -10.44 -7.48 -2.50
CA SER A 60 -9.27 -8.31 -2.21
C SER A 60 -8.34 -7.67 -1.17
N VAL A 61 -7.55 -8.53 -0.54
CA VAL A 61 -6.53 -8.16 0.44
C VAL A 61 -5.19 -8.71 -0.04
N GLU A 62 -4.15 -7.87 0.02
CA GLU A 62 -2.79 -8.26 -0.31
C GLU A 62 -1.82 -7.77 0.75
N GLN A 63 -0.78 -8.55 1.00
CA GLN A 63 0.34 -8.11 1.81
C GLN A 63 1.49 -7.78 0.89
N LEU A 64 1.88 -6.51 0.89
CA LEU A 64 2.91 -5.97 0.02
C LEU A 64 4.22 -5.87 0.79
N VAL A 65 5.24 -6.58 0.31
CA VAL A 65 6.61 -6.41 0.81
C VAL A 65 7.29 -5.34 -0.03
N LYS A 66 7.92 -4.38 0.62
CA LYS A 66 8.60 -3.30 -0.08
C LYS A 66 9.84 -2.85 0.66
N THR A 67 10.71 -2.12 -0.03
CA THR A 67 11.82 -1.42 0.62
C THR A 67 11.24 -0.31 1.52
N ALA A 68 11.84 -0.11 2.70
CA ALA A 68 11.30 0.81 3.70
C ALA A 68 11.09 2.23 3.15
N SER A 69 12.01 2.74 2.35
CA SER A 69 11.93 4.10 1.78
C SER A 69 10.98 4.21 0.59
N HIS A 70 10.55 3.10 0.00
CA HIS A 70 9.66 3.13 -1.16
C HIS A 70 8.26 3.61 -0.72
N CYS A 71 7.57 4.29 -1.61
CA CYS A 71 6.27 4.89 -1.35
C CYS A 71 5.20 4.25 -2.23
N VAL A 72 3.95 4.28 -1.76
CA VAL A 72 2.82 3.59 -2.39
C VAL A 72 1.71 4.60 -2.63
N PHE A 73 1.06 4.49 -3.78
CA PHE A 73 -0.19 5.17 -4.07
C PHE A 73 -1.08 4.27 -4.91
N ALA A 74 -2.35 4.62 -5.04
CA ALA A 74 -3.30 3.87 -5.85
C ALA A 74 -4.10 4.83 -6.73
N ASP A 75 -4.86 4.28 -7.67
CA ASP A 75 -5.74 5.10 -8.51
C ASP A 75 -7.08 5.43 -7.83
N SER A 76 -7.27 5.02 -6.58
CA SER A 76 -8.49 5.30 -5.82
C SER A 76 -8.21 5.34 -4.32
N ALA A 77 -8.83 6.29 -3.62
CA ALA A 77 -8.79 6.38 -2.16
C ALA A 77 -9.60 5.28 -1.46
N LEU A 78 -10.34 4.46 -2.20
CA LEU A 78 -11.04 3.30 -1.66
C LEU A 78 -10.10 2.11 -1.40
N VAL A 79 -8.87 2.16 -1.88
CA VAL A 79 -7.82 1.24 -1.47
C VAL A 79 -7.22 1.76 -0.17
N ARG A 80 -7.15 0.91 0.84
CA ARG A 80 -6.64 1.26 2.17
C ARG A 80 -5.44 0.42 2.52
N GLY A 81 -4.58 0.93 3.37
CA GLY A 81 -3.39 0.21 3.77
C GLY A 81 -2.97 0.51 5.19
N THR A 82 -2.22 -0.40 5.78
CA THR A 82 -1.64 -0.21 7.10
C THR A 82 -0.30 -0.93 7.21
N LYS A 83 0.60 -0.32 7.97
CA LYS A 83 1.89 -0.94 8.31
C LYS A 83 1.64 -2.15 9.20
N VAL A 84 2.20 -3.29 8.82
CA VAL A 84 2.07 -4.52 9.59
C VAL A 84 3.41 -5.22 9.74
N GLY A 85 3.47 -6.13 10.67
CA GLY A 85 4.54 -7.10 10.82
C GLY A 85 3.93 -8.46 11.07
N PHE A 86 4.76 -9.45 11.34
CA PHE A 86 4.29 -10.79 11.62
C PHE A 86 4.78 -11.24 12.99
N ALA A 87 3.92 -11.96 13.71
CA ALA A 87 4.24 -12.58 15.00
C ALA A 87 3.91 -14.06 14.96
N ASN A 88 4.72 -14.86 15.62
CA ASN A 88 4.48 -16.29 15.75
C ASN A 88 3.54 -16.57 16.91
#